data_3147f619bfdecd7e39d1578c640c2264
#
_entry.id   3147f619bfdecd7e39d1578c640c2264
#
_cell.length_a   1.000
_cell.length_b   1.000
_cell.length_c   1.000
_cell.angle_alpha   90.00
_cell.angle_beta   90.00
_cell.angle_gamma   90.00
#
_symmetry.space_group_name_H-M   'P 1'
#
loop_
_entity.id
_entity.type
_entity.pdbx_description
1 polymer ?
#
loop_
_entity_poly.entity_id
_entity_poly.type
_entity_poly.pdbx_seq_one_letter_code
_entity_poly.pdbx_strand_id
1 'polypeptide(L)'
;MKAKKTFTLAMAAVLTLALLAGCGAAAPAADPTAAPATDAPATDAPATDAPATEAPAALSGSVSTNGSTSMEKVVNILAEQFMNDNPGVSVTYDPTGSGTGIESARTGSCDIGLASRALKTSETGLTGTVVALDGIAIIVNKDCPVDDLTIEQIAAIFKGEIKNWNELGGEDLAISCVGRESGSGTRDGFESVTGTSEACVLAQELTSTGAVISAVAANPNAIGYASLSAVEGQDGIKALKVNGVDCSEETVLDGTYAVQRPFVLVTREGETLSPAAQAFFDYATGTAANDLIRQAGAVPVAK
;
A
#
# COMPACT_ATOMS: atom_id res chain seq x y z
N MET A 1 42.33 -20.12 -29.27
CA MET A 1 43.44 -19.57 -28.46
C MET A 1 42.87 -18.82 -27.28
N LYS A 2 43.37 -19.15 -26.10
CA LYS A 2 42.99 -18.78 -24.74
C LYS A 2 43.20 -17.29 -24.44
N ALA A 3 42.32 -16.66 -23.64
CA ALA A 3 42.76 -15.80 -22.54
C ALA A 3 41.64 -15.66 -21.51
N LYS A 4 41.78 -16.40 -20.42
CA LYS A 4 41.07 -16.17 -19.13
C LYS A 4 41.75 -14.99 -18.43
N LYS A 5 40.97 -14.03 -17.90
CA LYS A 5 41.47 -13.10 -16.89
C LYS A 5 40.63 -13.29 -15.61
N THR A 6 41.27 -13.98 -14.69
CA THR A 6 40.93 -14.03 -13.26
C THR A 6 41.22 -12.66 -12.63
N PHE A 7 40.32 -12.13 -11.85
CA PHE A 7 40.61 -11.02 -10.96
C PHE A 7 40.41 -11.45 -9.50
N THR A 8 41.53 -11.34 -8.78
CA THR A 8 41.78 -11.87 -7.45
C THR A 8 41.23 -10.88 -6.38
N LEU A 9 40.66 -11.45 -5.37
CA LEU A 9 40.21 -10.89 -4.09
C LEU A 9 41.38 -10.29 -3.32
N ALA A 10 41.23 -9.09 -2.77
CA ALA A 10 42.11 -8.56 -1.72
C ALA A 10 41.25 -8.10 -0.53
N MET A 11 41.38 -8.89 0.53
CA MET A 11 40.85 -8.68 1.88
C MET A 11 41.88 -7.88 2.68
N ALA A 12 41.52 -6.81 3.29
CA ALA A 12 42.33 -6.11 4.30
C ALA A 12 41.50 -5.84 5.55
N ALA A 13 41.73 -6.62 6.59
CA ALA A 13 41.32 -6.43 7.94
C ALA A 13 42.27 -5.49 8.63
N VAL A 14 41.77 -4.47 9.34
CA VAL A 14 42.53 -3.73 10.36
C VAL A 14 41.71 -3.70 11.65
N LEU A 15 42.24 -4.46 12.59
CA LEU A 15 41.86 -4.49 14.00
C LEU A 15 42.70 -3.44 14.72
N THR A 16 42.13 -2.51 15.48
CA THR A 16 42.86 -1.81 16.53
C THR A 16 42.01 -1.73 17.78
N LEU A 17 42.52 -2.43 18.78
CA LEU A 17 42.14 -2.50 20.17
C LEU A 17 42.87 -1.36 20.93
N ALA A 18 42.18 -0.56 21.75
CA ALA A 18 42.80 0.25 22.76
C ALA A 18 41.96 0.24 24.05
N LEU A 19 42.45 -0.53 25.02
CA LEU A 19 42.09 -0.47 26.43
C LEU A 19 42.85 0.68 27.07
N LEU A 20 42.21 1.47 27.93
CA LEU A 20 42.89 2.16 29.01
C LEU A 20 41.96 2.28 30.22
N ALA A 21 42.37 1.60 31.27
CA ALA A 21 41.82 1.66 32.62
C ALA A 21 42.40 2.88 33.37
N GLY A 22 41.58 3.46 34.27
CA GLY A 22 42.03 4.49 35.18
C GLY A 22 41.22 4.43 36.48
N CYS A 23 41.82 3.84 37.51
CA CYS A 23 41.37 3.81 38.90
C CYS A 23 41.73 5.08 39.65
N GLY A 24 41.01 5.36 40.75
CA GLY A 24 41.42 6.21 41.89
C GLY A 24 40.26 7.03 42.43
N ALA A 25 39.90 7.01 43.61
CA ALA A 25 40.19 6.68 44.98
C ALA A 25 39.24 7.50 45.87
N ALA A 26 38.56 6.80 46.73
CA ALA A 26 38.25 6.94 48.14
C ALA A 26 38.09 8.31 48.87
N ALA A 27 37.06 8.32 49.65
CA ALA A 27 36.46 9.08 50.72
C ALA A 27 37.39 9.82 51.71
N PRO A 28 36.85 10.66 52.63
CA PRO A 28 36.27 10.14 53.87
C PRO A 28 35.03 10.92 54.44
N ALA A 29 34.42 10.23 55.38
CA ALA A 29 33.25 10.58 56.16
C ALA A 29 33.51 11.67 57.22
N ALA A 30 32.46 12.36 57.65
CA ALA A 30 32.30 12.95 58.92
C ALA A 30 30.83 13.01 59.35
N ASP A 31 30.52 12.33 60.41
CA ASP A 31 29.34 12.34 61.28
C ASP A 31 29.69 13.09 62.59
N PRO A 32 28.80 13.31 63.54
CA PRO A 32 27.40 13.72 63.56
C PRO A 32 27.18 14.95 64.50
N THR A 33 25.98 15.54 64.52
CA THR A 33 25.52 16.24 65.71
C THR A 33 23.98 16.15 65.78
N ALA A 34 23.55 15.48 66.82
CA ALA A 34 22.16 15.36 67.25
C ALA A 34 21.72 16.56 68.10
N ALA A 35 20.49 16.99 67.96
CA ALA A 35 19.70 17.65 69.04
C ALA A 35 18.22 17.73 68.60
N PRO A 36 17.26 17.99 69.52
CA PRO A 36 16.31 16.95 69.91
C PRO A 36 14.88 17.17 69.41
N ALA A 37 14.10 16.09 69.50
CA ALA A 37 12.69 15.98 69.14
C ALA A 37 11.80 16.94 69.94
N THR A 38 10.83 17.53 69.24
CA THR A 38 9.64 18.12 69.84
C THR A 38 8.41 17.40 69.30
N ASP A 39 7.74 16.69 70.19
CA ASP A 39 6.47 16.01 69.95
C ASP A 39 5.37 17.05 69.68
N ALA A 40 4.66 16.87 68.58
CA ALA A 40 3.36 17.45 68.37
C ALA A 40 2.42 16.33 67.89
N PRO A 41 1.17 16.28 68.39
CA PRO A 41 0.29 15.12 68.18
C PRO A 41 -0.22 15.04 66.73
N ALA A 42 -0.14 13.82 66.17
CA ALA A 42 -0.72 13.46 64.89
C ALA A 42 -2.26 13.51 64.97
N THR A 43 -2.85 14.34 64.16
CA THR A 43 -4.29 14.30 63.91
C THR A 43 -4.50 13.35 62.71
N ASP A 44 -5.03 12.17 63.01
CA ASP A 44 -5.50 11.23 61.99
C ASP A 44 -6.67 11.83 61.20
N ALA A 45 -6.41 12.23 59.97
CA ALA A 45 -7.46 12.46 58.98
C ALA A 45 -7.58 11.18 58.13
N PRO A 46 -8.77 10.62 57.94
CA PRO A 46 -8.94 9.45 57.05
C PRO A 46 -8.58 9.83 55.64
N ALA A 47 -7.55 9.14 55.08
CA ALA A 47 -7.27 9.19 53.65
C ALA A 47 -8.45 8.55 52.91
N THR A 48 -9.22 9.37 52.24
CA THR A 48 -10.21 8.88 51.27
C THR A 48 -9.41 8.47 50.04
N ASP A 49 -9.18 7.16 49.88
CA ASP A 49 -8.71 6.58 48.63
C ASP A 49 -9.77 6.84 47.55
N ALA A 50 -9.58 7.90 46.77
CA ALA A 50 -10.27 8.04 45.48
C ALA A 50 -9.67 7.00 44.55
N PRO A 51 -10.49 6.20 43.87
CA PRO A 51 -9.98 5.25 42.85
C PRO A 51 -9.20 6.06 41.81
N ALA A 52 -7.90 5.77 41.70
CA ALA A 52 -7.13 6.26 40.58
C ALA A 52 -7.78 5.72 39.32
N THR A 53 -8.38 6.60 38.55
CA THR A 53 -8.82 6.26 37.16
C THR A 53 -7.54 5.94 36.40
N GLU A 54 -7.24 4.66 36.19
CA GLU A 54 -6.14 4.25 35.32
C GLU A 54 -6.36 4.93 33.96
N ALA A 55 -5.39 5.70 33.52
CA ALA A 55 -5.39 6.23 32.16
C ALA A 55 -5.46 5.03 31.21
N PRO A 56 -6.26 5.09 30.14
CA PRO A 56 -6.34 4.01 29.17
C PRO A 56 -4.93 3.59 28.76
N ALA A 57 -4.64 2.28 28.86
CA ALA A 57 -3.34 1.76 28.44
C ALA A 57 -3.07 2.19 27.00
N ALA A 58 -1.91 2.77 26.72
CA ALA A 58 -1.53 3.20 25.38
C ALA A 58 -1.61 2.00 24.42
N LEU A 59 -2.19 2.22 23.24
CA LEU A 59 -2.31 1.18 22.21
C LEU A 59 -0.91 0.69 21.81
N SER A 60 -0.72 -0.63 21.75
CA SER A 60 0.57 -1.23 21.35
C SER A 60 0.33 -2.56 20.63
N GLY A 61 1.28 -2.98 19.80
CA GLY A 61 1.23 -4.23 19.08
C GLY A 61 1.69 -4.10 17.63
N SER A 62 1.47 -5.16 16.86
CA SER A 62 1.78 -5.20 15.42
C SER A 62 0.51 -5.44 14.61
N VAL A 63 0.48 -4.87 13.42
CA VAL A 63 -0.54 -5.08 12.38
C VAL A 63 0.16 -5.50 11.12
N SER A 64 -0.19 -6.67 10.60
CA SER A 64 0.33 -7.19 9.34
C SER A 64 -0.71 -7.02 8.23
N THR A 65 -0.32 -6.37 7.14
CA THR A 65 -1.15 -6.24 5.94
C THR A 65 -0.44 -6.83 4.74
N ASN A 66 -1.20 -7.47 3.84
CA ASN A 66 -0.65 -8.14 2.68
C ASN A 66 -1.60 -8.00 1.48
N GLY A 67 -1.09 -7.79 0.28
CA GLY A 67 -1.92 -7.89 -0.91
C GLY A 67 -1.68 -6.85 -2.01
N SER A 68 -2.73 -6.18 -2.44
CA SER A 68 -2.78 -5.35 -3.64
C SER A 68 -1.66 -4.33 -3.76
N THR A 69 -0.82 -4.46 -4.80
CA THR A 69 0.23 -3.48 -5.13
C THR A 69 -0.31 -2.13 -5.60
N SER A 70 -1.58 -2.05 -5.99
CA SER A 70 -2.23 -0.78 -6.33
C SER A 70 -2.62 0.06 -5.11
N MET A 71 -2.73 -0.58 -3.94
CA MET A 71 -3.06 0.10 -2.69
C MET A 71 -1.81 0.65 -1.96
N GLU A 72 -0.62 0.46 -2.50
CA GLU A 72 0.65 0.78 -1.85
C GLU A 72 0.69 2.22 -1.30
N LYS A 73 0.36 3.21 -2.13
CA LYS A 73 0.39 4.62 -1.73
C LYS A 73 -0.64 4.93 -0.62
N VAL A 74 -1.85 4.36 -0.75
CA VAL A 74 -2.93 4.53 0.24
C VAL A 74 -2.56 3.87 1.57
N VAL A 75 -2.10 2.61 1.53
CA VAL A 75 -1.77 1.87 2.76
C VAL A 75 -0.59 2.49 3.48
N ASN A 76 0.45 2.90 2.76
CA ASN A 76 1.64 3.50 3.36
C ASN A 76 1.32 4.82 4.05
N ILE A 77 0.54 5.72 3.44
CA ILE A 77 0.19 7.00 4.06
C ILE A 77 -0.71 6.81 5.30
N LEU A 78 -1.65 5.86 5.26
CA LEU A 78 -2.49 5.52 6.40
C LEU A 78 -1.70 4.88 7.54
N ALA A 79 -0.79 3.96 7.21
CA ALA A 79 0.07 3.28 8.17
C ALA A 79 1.03 4.26 8.85
N GLU A 80 1.65 5.15 8.08
CA GLU A 80 2.56 6.18 8.61
C GLU A 80 1.84 7.10 9.59
N GLN A 81 0.70 7.65 9.21
CA GLN A 81 -0.08 8.53 10.10
C GLN A 81 -0.56 7.77 11.33
N PHE A 82 -1.06 6.54 11.18
CA PHE A 82 -1.53 5.76 12.31
C PHE A 82 -0.42 5.44 13.32
N MET A 83 0.78 5.10 12.83
CA MET A 83 1.95 4.87 13.69
C MET A 83 2.45 6.16 14.37
N ASN A 84 2.36 7.31 13.70
CA ASN A 84 2.68 8.60 14.30
C ASN A 84 1.73 8.93 15.47
N ASP A 85 0.45 8.63 15.32
CA ASP A 85 -0.57 8.84 16.34
C ASP A 85 -0.53 7.77 17.45
N ASN A 86 0.02 6.60 17.16
CA ASN A 86 0.11 5.43 18.06
C ASN A 86 1.54 4.87 18.09
N PRO A 87 2.50 5.51 18.80
CA PRO A 87 3.91 5.13 18.74
C PRO A 87 4.23 3.72 19.25
N GLY A 88 3.31 3.09 19.97
CA GLY A 88 3.41 1.70 20.43
C GLY A 88 2.99 0.67 19.40
N VAL A 89 2.49 1.09 18.22
CA VAL A 89 2.00 0.18 17.18
C VAL A 89 2.95 0.18 15.98
N SER A 90 3.17 -0.99 15.40
CA SER A 90 3.86 -1.17 14.13
C SER A 90 2.89 -1.72 13.08
N VAL A 91 2.77 -1.07 11.95
CA VAL A 91 1.98 -1.54 10.78
C VAL A 91 2.94 -1.92 9.67
N THR A 92 2.78 -3.14 9.14
CA THR A 92 3.60 -3.64 8.02
C THR A 92 2.72 -3.88 6.79
N TYR A 93 3.27 -3.63 5.61
CA TYR A 93 2.62 -3.88 4.33
C TYR A 93 3.54 -4.71 3.41
N ASP A 94 2.98 -5.81 2.87
CA ASP A 94 3.67 -6.69 1.92
C ASP A 94 2.91 -6.70 0.58
N PRO A 95 3.47 -6.11 -0.50
CA PRO A 95 2.81 -5.93 -1.79
C PRO A 95 2.87 -7.19 -2.66
N THR A 96 1.99 -8.16 -2.43
CA THR A 96 2.00 -9.48 -3.07
C THR A 96 0.92 -9.70 -4.14
N GLY A 97 0.01 -8.73 -4.31
CA GLY A 97 -1.16 -8.83 -5.19
C GLY A 97 -2.44 -9.26 -4.46
N SER A 98 -3.60 -8.87 -5.03
CA SER A 98 -4.90 -9.03 -4.36
C SER A 98 -5.26 -10.48 -4.04
N GLY A 99 -4.98 -11.42 -4.94
CA GLY A 99 -5.26 -12.84 -4.71
C GLY A 99 -4.49 -13.39 -3.52
N THR A 100 -3.19 -13.07 -3.41
CA THR A 100 -2.35 -13.46 -2.29
C THR A 100 -2.83 -12.80 -0.99
N GLY A 101 -3.19 -11.51 -1.02
CA GLY A 101 -3.71 -10.80 0.15
C GLY A 101 -5.02 -11.41 0.69
N ILE A 102 -5.94 -11.74 -0.20
CA ILE A 102 -7.20 -12.42 0.17
C ILE A 102 -6.91 -13.80 0.79
N GLU A 103 -6.00 -14.56 0.19
CA GLU A 103 -5.60 -15.87 0.71
C GLU A 103 -4.87 -15.75 2.06
N SER A 104 -4.00 -14.74 2.22
CA SER A 104 -3.30 -14.48 3.48
C SER A 104 -4.27 -14.13 4.62
N ALA A 105 -5.29 -13.31 4.33
CA ALA A 105 -6.36 -13.04 5.29
C ALA A 105 -7.14 -14.32 5.63
N ARG A 106 -7.49 -15.14 4.63
CA ARG A 106 -8.23 -16.39 4.82
C ARG A 106 -7.49 -17.39 5.70
N THR A 107 -6.18 -17.49 5.54
CA THR A 107 -5.34 -18.44 6.32
C THR A 107 -4.85 -17.87 7.64
N GLY A 108 -5.04 -16.56 7.89
CA GLY A 108 -4.51 -15.86 9.06
C GLY A 108 -3.01 -15.61 8.99
N SER A 109 -2.45 -15.60 7.78
CA SER A 109 -1.05 -15.24 7.57
C SER A 109 -0.81 -13.73 7.62
N CYS A 110 -1.88 -12.93 7.56
CA CYS A 110 -1.90 -11.50 7.89
C CYS A 110 -3.19 -11.16 8.65
N ASP A 111 -3.17 -10.03 9.34
CA ASP A 111 -4.34 -9.52 10.07
C ASP A 111 -5.39 -8.95 9.10
N ILE A 112 -4.93 -8.20 8.08
CA ILE A 112 -5.80 -7.54 7.11
C ILE A 112 -5.26 -7.79 5.69
N GLY A 113 -6.05 -8.45 4.86
CA GLY A 113 -5.77 -8.59 3.43
C GLY A 113 -6.16 -7.32 2.66
N LEU A 114 -5.45 -7.05 1.57
CA LEU A 114 -5.67 -5.89 0.72
C LEU A 114 -6.06 -6.33 -0.69
N ALA A 115 -7.21 -5.92 -1.15
CA ALA A 115 -7.68 -6.25 -2.49
C ALA A 115 -8.10 -4.98 -3.26
N SER A 116 -7.75 -4.93 -4.53
CA SER A 116 -8.19 -3.88 -5.45
C SER A 116 -9.28 -4.40 -6.39
N ARG A 117 -10.21 -5.14 -5.82
CA ARG A 117 -11.46 -5.63 -6.39
C ARG A 117 -12.37 -6.12 -5.26
N ALA A 118 -13.65 -6.29 -5.55
CA ALA A 118 -14.56 -6.99 -4.65
C ALA A 118 -14.16 -8.47 -4.48
N LEU A 119 -14.57 -9.06 -3.37
CA LEU A 119 -14.44 -10.51 -3.17
C LEU A 119 -15.29 -11.26 -4.19
N LYS A 120 -14.76 -12.35 -4.72
CA LYS A 120 -15.49 -13.28 -5.59
C LYS A 120 -16.44 -14.14 -4.74
N THR A 121 -17.51 -14.63 -5.33
CA THR A 121 -18.48 -15.51 -4.62
C THR A 121 -17.87 -16.81 -4.09
N SER A 122 -16.74 -17.22 -4.67
CA SER A 122 -15.96 -18.40 -4.20
C SER A 122 -15.04 -18.11 -3.02
N GLU A 123 -14.80 -16.83 -2.70
CA GLU A 123 -13.92 -16.40 -1.60
C GLU A 123 -14.74 -16.28 -0.29
N THR A 124 -15.19 -17.43 0.20
CA THR A 124 -16.04 -17.54 1.38
C THR A 124 -15.26 -17.47 2.70
N GLY A 125 -15.96 -17.17 3.80
CA GLY A 125 -15.35 -17.04 5.14
C GLY A 125 -14.56 -15.77 5.34
N LEU A 126 -14.81 -14.77 4.49
CA LEU A 126 -14.13 -13.47 4.50
C LEU A 126 -15.14 -12.32 4.45
N THR A 127 -14.81 -11.24 5.11
CA THR A 127 -15.53 -9.97 5.04
C THR A 127 -14.68 -8.95 4.28
N GLY A 128 -15.23 -8.37 3.22
CA GLY A 128 -14.60 -7.29 2.45
C GLY A 128 -15.23 -5.94 2.80
N THR A 129 -14.43 -4.99 3.29
CA THR A 129 -14.88 -3.63 3.58
C THR A 129 -14.25 -2.66 2.59
N VAL A 130 -15.08 -1.97 1.81
CA VAL A 130 -14.63 -0.95 0.85
C VAL A 130 -14.17 0.28 1.61
N VAL A 131 -12.94 0.75 1.31
CA VAL A 131 -12.36 1.96 1.91
C VAL A 131 -12.24 3.11 0.93
N ALA A 132 -12.06 2.80 -0.36
CA ALA A 132 -11.96 3.79 -1.42
C ALA A 132 -12.41 3.21 -2.76
N LEU A 133 -12.67 4.09 -3.72
CA LEU A 133 -12.72 3.77 -5.15
C LEU A 133 -11.42 4.20 -5.80
N ASP A 134 -11.03 3.50 -6.86
CA ASP A 134 -9.82 3.77 -7.63
C ASP A 134 -10.09 3.63 -9.12
N GLY A 135 -9.67 4.63 -9.89
CA GLY A 135 -9.68 4.56 -11.35
C GLY A 135 -8.57 3.63 -11.84
N ILE A 136 -8.89 2.80 -12.82
CA ILE A 136 -7.87 2.05 -13.57
C ILE A 136 -7.54 2.87 -14.80
N ALA A 137 -6.47 3.68 -14.71
CA ALA A 137 -6.00 4.49 -15.81
C ALA A 137 -5.43 3.60 -16.93
N ILE A 138 -5.85 3.87 -18.17
CA ILE A 138 -5.21 3.30 -19.36
C ILE A 138 -4.01 4.17 -19.65
N ILE A 139 -2.82 3.59 -19.61
CA ILE A 139 -1.56 4.32 -19.71
C ILE A 139 -0.79 3.94 -20.98
N VAL A 140 -0.19 4.95 -21.57
CA VAL A 140 0.75 4.82 -22.70
C VAL A 140 2.03 5.57 -22.41
N ASN A 141 3.07 5.32 -23.21
CA ASN A 141 4.27 6.17 -23.15
C ASN A 141 3.88 7.63 -23.41
N LYS A 142 4.55 8.57 -22.73
CA LYS A 142 4.27 10.02 -22.85
C LYS A 142 4.33 10.58 -24.27
N ASP A 143 5.12 9.94 -25.14
CA ASP A 143 5.35 10.37 -26.53
C ASP A 143 4.34 9.73 -27.52
N CYS A 144 3.44 8.86 -27.05
CA CYS A 144 2.36 8.31 -27.87
C CYS A 144 1.39 9.43 -28.30
N PRO A 145 1.06 9.58 -29.60
CA PRO A 145 0.19 10.67 -30.06
C PRO A 145 -1.30 10.44 -29.82
N VAL A 146 -1.71 9.25 -29.36
CA VAL A 146 -3.10 8.93 -29.03
C VAL A 146 -3.45 9.46 -27.65
N ASP A 147 -4.61 10.13 -27.52
CA ASP A 147 -5.06 10.75 -26.28
C ASP A 147 -6.37 10.20 -25.73
N ASP A 148 -7.15 9.51 -26.56
CA ASP A 148 -8.45 8.94 -26.17
C ASP A 148 -8.69 7.60 -26.87
N LEU A 149 -9.28 6.67 -26.15
CA LEU A 149 -9.73 5.37 -26.68
C LEU A 149 -11.11 5.05 -26.13
N THR A 150 -11.94 4.38 -26.97
CA THR A 150 -13.17 3.77 -26.44
C THR A 150 -12.87 2.47 -25.70
N ILE A 151 -13.81 2.04 -24.84
CA ILE A 151 -13.69 0.74 -24.15
C ILE A 151 -13.56 -0.40 -25.14
N GLU A 152 -14.29 -0.33 -26.26
CA GLU A 152 -14.24 -1.33 -27.33
C GLU A 152 -12.87 -1.37 -28.01
N GLN A 153 -12.26 -0.19 -28.27
CA GLN A 153 -10.91 -0.12 -28.83
C GLN A 153 -9.87 -0.69 -27.86
N ILE A 154 -9.98 -0.35 -26.57
CA ILE A 154 -9.13 -0.93 -25.52
C ILE A 154 -9.27 -2.46 -25.51
N ALA A 155 -10.50 -2.95 -25.51
CA ALA A 155 -10.76 -4.39 -25.55
C ALA A 155 -10.15 -5.06 -26.80
N ALA A 156 -10.32 -4.45 -27.98
CA ALA A 156 -9.77 -4.96 -29.24
C ALA A 156 -8.23 -4.98 -29.25
N ILE A 157 -7.59 -3.94 -28.67
CA ILE A 157 -6.13 -3.91 -28.49
C ILE A 157 -5.68 -5.09 -27.61
N PHE A 158 -6.28 -5.23 -26.42
CA PHE A 158 -5.84 -6.26 -25.47
C PHE A 158 -6.21 -7.69 -25.93
N LYS A 159 -7.21 -7.85 -26.79
CA LYS A 159 -7.49 -9.13 -27.48
C LYS A 159 -6.57 -9.39 -28.68
N GLY A 160 -5.74 -8.42 -29.06
CA GLY A 160 -4.86 -8.52 -30.22
C GLY A 160 -5.61 -8.44 -31.57
N GLU A 161 -6.77 -7.83 -31.58
CA GLU A 161 -7.56 -7.54 -32.80
C GLU A 161 -7.03 -6.27 -33.47
N ILE A 162 -6.75 -5.21 -32.72
CA ILE A 162 -5.99 -4.01 -33.13
C ILE A 162 -4.56 -4.19 -32.70
N LYS A 163 -3.62 -4.11 -33.66
CA LYS A 163 -2.19 -4.44 -33.42
C LYS A 163 -1.23 -3.31 -33.71
N ASN A 164 -1.71 -2.24 -34.31
CA ASN A 164 -0.86 -1.13 -34.76
C ASN A 164 -1.52 0.20 -34.37
N TRP A 165 -0.72 1.14 -33.87
CA TRP A 165 -1.19 2.45 -33.51
C TRP A 165 -1.77 3.26 -34.67
N ASN A 166 -1.34 3.00 -35.94
CA ASN A 166 -1.87 3.68 -37.10
C ASN A 166 -3.37 3.39 -37.36
N GLU A 167 -3.89 2.27 -36.83
CA GLU A 167 -5.33 1.95 -36.87
C GLU A 167 -6.17 2.89 -35.99
N LEU A 168 -5.49 3.63 -35.09
CA LEU A 168 -6.07 4.52 -34.10
C LEU A 168 -5.61 5.98 -34.28
N GLY A 169 -5.02 6.31 -35.44
CA GLY A 169 -4.54 7.65 -35.76
C GLY A 169 -3.15 7.95 -35.19
N GLY A 170 -2.46 6.97 -34.66
CA GLY A 170 -1.08 7.06 -34.22
C GLY A 170 -0.06 6.78 -35.33
N GLU A 171 1.19 6.55 -34.93
CA GLU A 171 2.28 6.20 -35.83
C GLU A 171 2.17 4.75 -36.30
N ASP A 172 2.90 4.39 -37.39
CA ASP A 172 2.98 2.98 -37.87
C ASP A 172 3.92 2.16 -36.96
N LEU A 173 3.44 1.86 -35.77
CA LEU A 173 4.14 1.12 -34.73
C LEU A 173 3.26 0.01 -34.16
N ALA A 174 3.83 -1.19 -34.02
CA ALA A 174 3.13 -2.32 -33.44
C ALA A 174 2.86 -2.07 -31.95
N ILE A 175 1.62 -2.28 -31.51
CA ILE A 175 1.22 -2.08 -30.11
C ILE A 175 1.81 -3.20 -29.24
N SER A 176 2.38 -2.81 -28.09
CA SER A 176 2.90 -3.73 -27.06
C SER A 176 2.01 -3.66 -25.82
N CYS A 177 1.15 -4.65 -25.62
CA CYS A 177 0.28 -4.73 -24.46
C CYS A 177 1.04 -5.19 -23.22
N VAL A 178 1.06 -4.37 -22.19
CA VAL A 178 1.68 -4.66 -20.88
C VAL A 178 0.57 -4.80 -19.86
N GLY A 179 0.52 -5.93 -19.18
CA GLY A 179 -0.51 -6.20 -18.19
C GLY A 179 0.03 -6.83 -16.90
N ARG A 180 -0.90 -7.24 -16.06
CA ARG A 180 -0.61 -7.83 -14.76
C ARG A 180 -0.78 -9.35 -14.80
N GLU A 181 -0.16 -9.99 -13.84
CA GLU A 181 -0.27 -11.42 -13.57
C GLU A 181 -1.69 -11.86 -13.17
N SER A 182 -1.95 -13.16 -13.27
CA SER A 182 -3.15 -13.78 -12.71
C SER A 182 -3.19 -13.56 -11.19
N GLY A 183 -4.38 -13.23 -10.66
CA GLY A 183 -4.56 -12.88 -9.24
C GLY A 183 -4.37 -11.39 -8.93
N SER A 184 -3.96 -10.57 -9.89
CA SER A 184 -3.98 -9.13 -9.75
C SER A 184 -5.41 -8.60 -9.75
N GLY A 185 -5.79 -7.88 -8.67
CA GLY A 185 -7.09 -7.20 -8.64
C GLY A 185 -7.23 -6.10 -9.68
N THR A 186 -6.11 -5.49 -10.14
CA THR A 186 -6.14 -4.52 -11.24
C THR A 186 -6.48 -5.20 -12.56
N ARG A 187 -5.88 -6.37 -12.82
CA ARG A 187 -6.23 -7.18 -13.99
C ARG A 187 -7.69 -7.61 -13.94
N ASP A 188 -8.13 -8.18 -12.82
CA ASP A 188 -9.53 -8.62 -12.65
C ASP A 188 -10.52 -7.46 -12.91
N GLY A 189 -10.25 -6.26 -12.35
CA GLY A 189 -11.09 -5.08 -12.56
C GLY A 189 -11.07 -4.58 -14.01
N PHE A 190 -9.89 -4.47 -14.61
CA PHE A 190 -9.72 -4.08 -16.01
C PHE A 190 -10.45 -5.04 -16.95
N GLU A 191 -10.19 -6.34 -16.85
CA GLU A 191 -10.78 -7.36 -17.70
C GLU A 191 -12.32 -7.44 -17.53
N SER A 192 -12.82 -7.22 -16.32
CA SER A 192 -14.26 -7.20 -16.04
C SER A 192 -14.97 -6.05 -16.78
N VAL A 193 -14.40 -4.84 -16.75
CA VAL A 193 -15.01 -3.66 -17.36
C VAL A 193 -14.85 -3.68 -18.89
N THR A 194 -13.71 -4.12 -19.40
CA THR A 194 -13.45 -4.19 -20.84
C THR A 194 -14.03 -5.44 -21.51
N GLY A 195 -14.54 -6.41 -20.74
CA GLY A 195 -15.04 -7.68 -21.29
C GLY A 195 -13.93 -8.52 -21.93
N THR A 196 -12.72 -8.48 -21.35
CA THR A 196 -11.54 -9.20 -21.86
C THR A 196 -11.08 -10.33 -20.95
N SER A 197 -11.93 -10.80 -20.03
CA SER A 197 -11.60 -11.88 -19.10
C SER A 197 -11.04 -13.10 -19.81
N GLU A 198 -9.83 -13.52 -19.39
CA GLU A 198 -9.07 -14.64 -19.98
C GLU A 198 -8.75 -14.51 -21.48
N ALA A 199 -9.02 -13.34 -22.11
CA ALA A 199 -8.81 -13.11 -23.53
C ALA A 199 -7.65 -12.16 -23.85
N CYS A 200 -7.00 -11.59 -22.84
CA CYS A 200 -5.89 -10.66 -23.03
C CYS A 200 -4.66 -11.34 -23.64
N VAL A 201 -4.14 -10.77 -24.73
CA VAL A 201 -2.87 -11.13 -25.36
C VAL A 201 -1.82 -10.12 -24.90
N LEU A 202 -1.04 -10.49 -23.92
CA LEU A 202 -0.03 -9.61 -23.32
C LEU A 202 1.36 -9.90 -23.90
N ALA A 203 2.08 -8.84 -24.28
CA ALA A 203 3.50 -8.91 -24.63
C ALA A 203 4.37 -9.07 -23.36
N GLN A 204 3.90 -8.50 -22.24
CA GLN A 204 4.53 -8.65 -20.93
C GLN A 204 3.46 -8.81 -19.84
N GLU A 205 3.69 -9.77 -18.96
CA GLU A 205 2.90 -9.98 -17.75
C GLU A 205 3.78 -9.68 -16.54
N LEU A 206 3.38 -8.71 -15.70
CA LEU A 206 4.20 -8.16 -14.63
C LEU A 206 3.51 -8.28 -13.27
N THR A 207 4.32 -8.40 -12.21
CA THR A 207 3.85 -8.75 -10.86
C THR A 207 3.51 -7.55 -9.97
N SER A 208 3.70 -6.30 -10.45
CA SER A 208 3.35 -5.12 -9.68
C SER A 208 2.86 -3.96 -10.55
N THR A 209 2.10 -3.05 -9.94
CA THR A 209 1.63 -1.82 -10.59
C THR A 209 2.80 -0.94 -11.05
N GLY A 210 3.83 -0.78 -10.21
CA GLY A 210 5.02 0.00 -10.55
C GLY A 210 5.82 -0.61 -11.71
N ALA A 211 5.87 -1.94 -11.83
CA ALA A 211 6.53 -2.61 -12.95
C ALA A 211 5.81 -2.33 -14.28
N VAL A 212 4.47 -2.31 -14.30
CA VAL A 212 3.70 -1.94 -15.50
C VAL A 212 4.01 -0.50 -15.90
N ILE A 213 3.96 0.45 -14.97
CA ILE A 213 4.27 1.86 -15.20
C ILE A 213 5.69 2.00 -15.81
N SER A 214 6.68 1.35 -15.20
CA SER A 214 8.06 1.39 -15.67
C SER A 214 8.23 0.79 -17.07
N ALA A 215 7.55 -0.32 -17.36
CA ALA A 215 7.61 -0.95 -18.69
C ALA A 215 6.96 -0.10 -19.78
N VAL A 216 5.85 0.56 -19.49
CA VAL A 216 5.18 1.50 -20.41
C VAL A 216 6.03 2.74 -20.62
N ALA A 217 6.63 3.30 -19.58
CA ALA A 217 7.53 4.45 -19.68
C ALA A 217 8.77 4.17 -20.54
N ALA A 218 9.28 2.94 -20.50
CA ALA A 218 10.48 2.52 -21.24
C ALA A 218 10.20 2.15 -22.70
N ASN A 219 8.94 1.96 -23.13
CA ASN A 219 8.58 1.47 -24.45
C ASN A 219 7.60 2.42 -25.15
N PRO A 220 8.02 3.19 -26.19
CA PRO A 220 7.15 4.11 -26.92
C PRO A 220 5.88 3.48 -27.50
N ASN A 221 5.88 2.18 -27.75
CA ASN A 221 4.77 1.46 -28.37
C ASN A 221 3.83 0.83 -27.35
N ALA A 222 4.15 0.95 -26.06
CA ALA A 222 3.42 0.23 -25.02
C ALA A 222 2.09 0.90 -24.68
N ILE A 223 1.12 0.04 -24.38
CA ILE A 223 -0.12 0.35 -23.66
C ILE A 223 -0.21 -0.57 -22.44
N GLY A 224 -0.70 -0.03 -21.35
CA GLY A 224 -0.91 -0.77 -20.11
C GLY A 224 -2.06 -0.19 -19.31
N TYR A 225 -2.25 -0.71 -18.10
CA TYR A 225 -3.22 -0.18 -17.17
C TYR A 225 -2.65 -0.18 -15.74
N ALA A 226 -2.98 0.86 -14.99
CA ALA A 226 -2.49 1.03 -13.62
C ALA A 226 -3.52 1.77 -12.76
N SER A 227 -3.38 1.69 -11.44
CA SER A 227 -4.17 2.49 -10.49
C SER A 227 -3.94 3.98 -10.70
N LEU A 228 -5.00 4.79 -10.69
CA LEU A 228 -4.92 6.25 -10.74
C LEU A 228 -3.98 6.78 -9.65
N SER A 229 -4.10 6.26 -8.42
CA SER A 229 -3.26 6.63 -7.29
C SER A 229 -1.76 6.39 -7.53
N ALA A 230 -1.39 5.42 -8.38
CA ALA A 230 -0.01 5.10 -8.72
C ALA A 230 0.51 5.88 -9.95
N VAL A 231 -0.38 6.34 -10.82
CA VAL A 231 -0.05 7.05 -12.06
C VAL A 231 0.26 8.53 -11.81
N GLU A 232 -0.38 9.10 -10.80
CA GLU A 232 -0.22 10.51 -10.47
C GLU A 232 1.23 10.87 -10.14
N GLY A 233 1.75 11.91 -10.82
CA GLY A 233 3.13 12.37 -10.65
C GLY A 233 4.19 11.50 -11.32
N GLN A 234 3.81 10.53 -12.16
CA GLN A 234 4.75 9.69 -12.90
C GLN A 234 5.20 10.37 -14.20
N ASP A 235 6.51 10.54 -14.35
CA ASP A 235 7.12 10.97 -15.60
C ASP A 235 7.25 9.79 -16.58
N GLY A 236 7.21 10.09 -17.88
CA GLY A 236 7.44 9.09 -18.93
C GLY A 236 6.19 8.33 -19.39
N ILE A 237 5.05 8.48 -18.72
CA ILE A 237 3.75 7.96 -19.14
C ILE A 237 2.70 9.06 -19.20
N LYS A 238 1.60 8.81 -19.90
CA LYS A 238 0.36 9.58 -19.80
C LYS A 238 -0.84 8.66 -19.70
N ALA A 239 -1.86 9.09 -18.96
CA ALA A 239 -3.15 8.43 -18.94
C ALA A 239 -3.97 8.90 -20.15
N LEU A 240 -4.60 7.95 -20.84
CA LEU A 240 -5.56 8.23 -21.90
C LEU A 240 -6.94 8.55 -21.32
N LYS A 241 -7.70 9.36 -22.03
CA LYS A 241 -9.16 9.41 -21.83
C LYS A 241 -9.77 8.07 -22.23
N VAL A 242 -10.89 7.74 -21.61
CA VAL A 242 -11.71 6.60 -21.99
C VAL A 242 -13.11 7.12 -22.34
N ASN A 243 -13.53 6.93 -23.59
CA ASN A 243 -14.78 7.50 -24.12
C ASN A 243 -14.86 9.03 -23.92
N GLY A 244 -13.75 9.75 -24.08
CA GLY A 244 -13.67 11.20 -23.89
C GLY A 244 -13.58 11.65 -22.43
N VAL A 245 -13.57 10.73 -21.45
CA VAL A 245 -13.55 11.04 -20.01
C VAL A 245 -12.15 10.82 -19.46
N ASP A 246 -11.62 11.83 -18.74
CA ASP A 246 -10.34 11.73 -18.04
C ASP A 246 -10.46 10.77 -16.83
N CYS A 247 -9.40 10.03 -16.54
CA CYS A 247 -9.28 9.29 -15.29
C CYS A 247 -8.83 10.25 -14.18
N SER A 248 -9.76 10.71 -13.37
CA SER A 248 -9.51 11.64 -12.26
C SER A 248 -10.34 11.28 -11.02
N GLU A 249 -9.99 11.85 -9.86
CA GLU A 249 -10.77 11.67 -8.65
C GLU A 249 -12.24 12.07 -8.85
N GLU A 250 -12.49 13.21 -9.53
CA GLU A 250 -13.84 13.72 -9.79
C GLU A 250 -14.67 12.73 -10.63
N THR A 251 -14.11 12.24 -11.75
CA THR A 251 -14.82 11.37 -12.70
C THR A 251 -14.96 9.93 -12.19
N VAL A 252 -14.10 9.51 -11.27
CA VAL A 252 -14.24 8.24 -10.53
C VAL A 252 -15.33 8.39 -9.47
N LEU A 253 -15.38 9.53 -8.75
CA LEU A 253 -16.37 9.78 -7.70
C LEU A 253 -17.79 9.87 -8.26
N ASP A 254 -17.99 10.59 -9.36
CA ASP A 254 -19.31 10.76 -9.97
C ASP A 254 -19.73 9.58 -10.88
N GLY A 255 -18.81 8.62 -11.10
CA GLY A 255 -19.05 7.41 -11.88
C GLY A 255 -19.02 7.60 -13.40
N THR A 256 -18.60 8.77 -13.90
CA THR A 256 -18.48 9.03 -15.35
C THR A 256 -17.29 8.31 -15.97
N TYR A 257 -16.20 8.11 -15.20
CA TYR A 257 -15.09 7.25 -15.62
C TYR A 257 -15.43 5.77 -15.38
N ALA A 258 -15.64 5.04 -16.47
CA ALA A 258 -16.19 3.68 -16.41
C ALA A 258 -15.21 2.63 -15.85
N VAL A 259 -13.89 2.81 -16.06
CA VAL A 259 -12.88 1.80 -15.68
C VAL A 259 -12.42 2.05 -14.24
N GLN A 260 -13.26 1.68 -13.28
CA GLN A 260 -13.00 1.87 -11.86
C GLN A 260 -13.32 0.61 -11.04
N ARG A 261 -12.83 0.59 -9.80
CA ARG A 261 -12.95 -0.56 -8.89
C ARG A 261 -12.85 -0.15 -7.42
N PRO A 262 -13.30 -1.00 -6.46
CA PRO A 262 -13.08 -0.74 -5.04
C PRO A 262 -11.67 -1.13 -4.59
N PHE A 263 -11.15 -0.38 -3.62
CA PHE A 263 -10.11 -0.81 -2.68
C PHE A 263 -10.78 -1.39 -1.45
N VAL A 264 -10.38 -2.59 -1.08
CA VAL A 264 -11.06 -3.42 -0.07
C VAL A 264 -10.08 -3.91 0.97
N LEU A 265 -10.40 -3.69 2.23
CA LEU A 265 -9.78 -4.39 3.35
C LEU A 265 -10.52 -5.70 3.58
N VAL A 266 -9.76 -6.78 3.70
CA VAL A 266 -10.30 -8.15 3.82
C VAL A 266 -9.92 -8.72 5.18
N THR A 267 -10.92 -9.15 5.95
CA THR A 267 -10.74 -9.81 7.24
C THR A 267 -11.44 -11.16 7.26
N ARG A 268 -11.05 -12.04 8.16
CA ARG A 268 -11.75 -13.32 8.37
C ARG A 268 -13.09 -13.10 9.05
N GLU A 269 -14.12 -13.74 8.53
CA GLU A 269 -15.45 -13.74 9.11
C GLU A 269 -15.45 -14.46 10.47
N GLY A 270 -16.07 -13.82 11.49
CA GLY A 270 -16.20 -14.40 12.83
C GLY A 270 -14.92 -14.39 13.67
N GLU A 271 -13.82 -13.85 13.18
CA GLU A 271 -12.58 -13.72 13.94
C GLU A 271 -12.42 -12.30 14.51
N THR A 272 -11.90 -12.22 15.72
CA THR A 272 -11.62 -10.94 16.38
C THR A 272 -10.19 -10.55 16.08
N LEU A 273 -10.01 -9.37 15.47
CA LEU A 273 -8.70 -8.77 15.27
C LEU A 273 -8.04 -8.45 16.62
N SER A 274 -6.71 -8.40 16.66
CA SER A 274 -5.98 -7.86 17.81
C SER A 274 -6.40 -6.41 18.06
N PRO A 275 -6.26 -5.87 19.29
CA PRO A 275 -6.62 -4.47 19.55
C PRO A 275 -5.93 -3.47 18.61
N ALA A 276 -4.65 -3.71 18.25
CA ALA A 276 -3.93 -2.88 17.30
C ALA A 276 -4.47 -2.99 15.88
N ALA A 277 -4.75 -4.21 15.40
CA ALA A 277 -5.30 -4.44 14.07
C ALA A 277 -6.73 -3.90 13.93
N GLN A 278 -7.55 -4.04 14.98
CA GLN A 278 -8.91 -3.47 14.99
C GLN A 278 -8.85 -1.94 14.94
N ALA A 279 -7.99 -1.31 15.74
CA ALA A 279 -7.84 0.14 15.75
C ALA A 279 -7.36 0.68 14.39
N PHE A 280 -6.41 -0.01 13.74
CA PHE A 280 -5.97 0.37 12.40
C PHE A 280 -7.08 0.17 11.36
N PHE A 281 -7.82 -0.93 11.43
CA PHE A 281 -8.97 -1.19 10.57
C PHE A 281 -10.04 -0.10 10.72
N ASP A 282 -10.42 0.25 11.95
CA ASP A 282 -11.40 1.28 12.24
C ASP A 282 -10.93 2.67 11.76
N TYR A 283 -9.64 2.97 11.95
CA TYR A 283 -9.02 4.19 11.41
C TYR A 283 -9.09 4.23 9.88
N ALA A 284 -8.63 3.18 9.20
CA ALA A 284 -8.57 3.12 7.74
C ALA A 284 -9.97 3.14 7.08
N THR A 285 -10.99 2.63 7.78
CA THR A 285 -12.39 2.61 7.32
C THR A 285 -13.20 3.80 7.82
N GLY A 286 -12.65 4.62 8.71
CA GLY A 286 -13.28 5.80 9.29
C GLY A 286 -13.13 7.05 8.43
N THR A 287 -13.94 8.08 8.74
CA THR A 287 -13.88 9.37 8.04
C THR A 287 -12.57 10.13 8.25
N ALA A 288 -11.85 9.85 9.35
CA ALA A 288 -10.53 10.44 9.63
C ALA A 288 -9.47 10.10 8.56
N ALA A 289 -9.63 8.98 7.84
CA ALA A 289 -8.74 8.56 6.77
C ALA A 289 -9.02 9.26 5.43
N ASN A 290 -10.16 9.92 5.26
CA ASN A 290 -10.62 10.40 3.95
C ASN A 290 -9.64 11.36 3.28
N ASP A 291 -9.08 12.32 4.03
CA ASP A 291 -8.15 13.30 3.44
C ASP A 291 -6.81 12.65 3.03
N LEU A 292 -6.35 11.66 3.78
CA LEU A 292 -5.15 10.89 3.44
C LEU A 292 -5.39 9.98 2.22
N ILE A 293 -6.58 9.39 2.11
CA ILE A 293 -6.95 8.59 0.93
C ILE A 293 -6.95 9.47 -0.33
N ARG A 294 -7.52 10.71 -0.26
CA ARG A 294 -7.45 11.68 -1.37
C ARG A 294 -6.02 12.09 -1.68
N GLN A 295 -5.22 12.38 -0.65
CA GLN A 295 -3.80 12.72 -0.83
C GLN A 295 -3.03 11.58 -1.51
N ALA A 296 -3.44 10.34 -1.31
CA ALA A 296 -2.89 9.19 -2.01
C ALA A 296 -3.41 9.04 -3.45
N GLY A 297 -4.36 9.87 -3.92
CA GLY A 297 -4.94 9.83 -5.26
C GLY A 297 -6.05 8.78 -5.42
N ALA A 298 -6.69 8.33 -4.33
CA ALA A 298 -7.85 7.46 -4.35
C ALA A 298 -9.09 8.20 -3.81
N VAL A 299 -10.28 7.71 -4.14
CA VAL A 299 -11.55 8.34 -3.78
C VAL A 299 -12.14 7.66 -2.55
N PRO A 300 -12.18 8.30 -1.35
CA PRO A 300 -12.76 7.69 -0.18
C PRO A 300 -14.26 7.45 -0.35
N VAL A 301 -14.78 6.36 0.20
CA VAL A 301 -16.20 6.10 0.20
C VAL A 301 -16.88 7.04 1.21
N ALA A 302 -17.89 7.78 0.77
CA ALA A 302 -18.66 8.65 1.65
C ALA A 302 -19.39 7.83 2.71
N LYS A 303 -19.33 8.26 3.98
CA LYS A 303 -20.07 7.69 5.12
C LYS A 303 -20.88 8.75 5.81
#